data_f55be2c7bd8a3ae9eb53230df31325d7
#
_entry.id   f55be2c7bd8a3ae9eb53230df31325d7
#
_cell.length_a   1.000
_cell.length_b   1.000
_cell.length_c   1.000
_cell.angle_alpha   90.00
_cell.angle_beta   90.00
_cell.angle_gamma   90.00
#
_symmetry.space_group_name_H-M   'P 1'
#
loop_
_entity.id
_entity.type
_entity.pdbx_description
1 polymer ?
#
loop_
_entity_poly.entity_id
_entity_poly.type
_entity_poly.pdbx_seq_one_letter_code
_entity_poly.pdbx_strand_id
1 'polypeptide(L)'
;MKKKIVAIMACAMMLLSAGASAEMTAGTYTGEGQGIGGAVKVAVTVEGGAITAVEVVEHAETAGICDPAIEKIPAAIVAAQSLAVDTVTGATVTSKAILAAAEQALTEAGADIEALKTAAPKAEQSEGETIEMTTDVVVVGAGVAAAVEANDNGASVVLLEKLTQIGGTTATSQGMVGGYETKYTKALDVHYTFEEMYGNLMSNASYRLDPALTTITVERSGETIDWMGERLGMPFSDNVIVGYGPLQMMHLVDGAGPAMRTAMEDTLAGTGVELLLETEGTEILMNEDGSVKGVKAVRGADTLLIYADSVIITT
;
A
#
# COMPACT_ATOMS: atom_id res chain seq x y z
N MET A 1 14.67 33.00 57.67
CA MET A 1 15.55 32.07 56.96
C MET A 1 15.17 32.11 55.48
N LYS A 2 15.94 32.80 54.66
CA LYS A 2 15.68 33.03 53.21
C LYS A 2 16.34 31.91 52.45
N LYS A 3 15.58 31.06 51.74
CA LYS A 3 16.07 30.03 50.82
C LYS A 3 16.39 30.74 49.47
N LYS A 4 17.64 30.73 49.09
CA LYS A 4 18.09 31.14 47.77
C LYS A 4 17.84 30.04 46.76
N ILE A 5 17.05 30.33 45.74
CA ILE A 5 16.88 29.47 44.56
C ILE A 5 18.02 29.82 43.61
N VAL A 6 18.91 28.88 43.35
CA VAL A 6 19.94 28.98 42.33
C VAL A 6 19.35 28.42 41.02
N ALA A 7 19.12 29.31 40.05
CA ALA A 7 18.77 28.93 38.71
C ALA A 7 20.03 28.46 37.97
N ILE A 8 20.11 27.21 37.65
CA ILE A 8 21.16 26.66 36.78
C ILE A 8 20.68 26.87 35.33
N MET A 9 21.30 27.83 34.68
CA MET A 9 21.14 28.09 33.26
C MET A 9 22.02 27.10 32.52
N ALA A 10 21.37 25.98 32.01
CA ALA A 10 22.04 25.03 31.13
C ALA A 10 22.24 25.70 29.77
N CYS A 11 23.45 26.10 29.50
CA CYS A 11 23.89 26.57 28.17
C CYS A 11 24.09 25.32 27.31
N ALA A 12 23.11 24.97 26.45
CA ALA A 12 23.28 23.94 25.45
C ALA A 12 24.28 24.46 24.41
N MET A 13 25.54 24.00 24.52
CA MET A 13 26.51 24.11 23.45
C MET A 13 26.06 23.17 22.33
N MET A 14 25.51 23.72 21.24
CA MET A 14 25.44 23.02 19.97
C MET A 14 26.86 22.80 19.47
N LEU A 15 27.33 21.58 19.55
CA LEU A 15 28.49 21.10 18.80
C LEU A 15 28.09 21.04 17.31
N LEU A 16 28.40 22.11 16.56
CA LEU A 16 28.49 22.04 15.12
C LEU A 16 29.62 21.06 14.77
N SER A 17 29.27 19.83 14.35
CA SER A 17 30.20 19.02 13.59
C SER A 17 30.27 19.62 12.18
N ALA A 18 31.31 20.42 11.93
CA ALA A 18 31.68 20.88 10.60
C ALA A 18 32.15 19.67 9.76
N GLY A 19 31.22 18.97 9.10
CA GLY A 19 31.48 18.31 7.85
C GLY A 19 31.46 19.41 6.79
N ALA A 20 32.49 19.51 5.96
CA ALA A 20 32.56 20.45 4.85
C ALA A 20 31.48 20.08 3.81
N SER A 21 30.25 20.52 4.01
CA SER A 21 29.24 20.61 2.96
C SER A 21 29.60 21.81 2.10
N ALA A 22 29.63 21.68 0.79
CA ALA A 22 29.61 22.83 -0.11
C ALA A 22 28.41 23.69 0.31
N GLU A 23 28.67 25.01 0.59
CA GLU A 23 27.64 25.89 1.14
C GLU A 23 26.59 26.14 0.05
N MET A 24 25.40 25.56 0.21
CA MET A 24 24.28 25.73 -0.73
C MET A 24 23.92 27.22 -0.78
N THR A 25 23.72 27.74 -1.99
CA THR A 25 23.30 29.13 -2.19
C THR A 25 21.83 29.28 -1.81
N ALA A 26 21.48 30.25 -1.00
CA ALA A 26 20.10 30.54 -0.63
C ALA A 26 19.25 30.94 -1.85
N GLY A 27 18.05 30.41 -1.95
CA GLY A 27 17.15 30.66 -3.07
C GLY A 27 16.11 29.54 -3.21
N THR A 28 15.21 29.70 -4.16
CA THR A 28 14.27 28.64 -4.57
C THR A 28 14.66 28.18 -5.97
N TYR A 29 14.88 26.89 -6.11
CA TYR A 29 15.33 26.22 -7.33
C TYR A 29 14.28 25.22 -7.78
N THR A 30 14.15 25.01 -9.08
CA THR A 30 13.20 24.07 -9.65
C THR A 30 13.91 22.96 -10.40
N GLY A 31 13.48 21.74 -10.20
CA GLY A 31 13.96 20.60 -10.99
C GLY A 31 12.80 19.78 -11.54
N GLU A 32 13.11 18.88 -12.46
CA GLU A 32 12.16 18.05 -13.18
C GLU A 32 12.62 16.59 -13.15
N GLY A 33 11.70 15.68 -12.80
CA GLY A 33 11.92 14.23 -12.82
C GLY A 33 10.84 13.53 -13.62
N GLN A 34 11.16 12.36 -14.20
CA GLN A 34 10.22 11.62 -15.04
C GLN A 34 9.38 10.65 -14.21
N GLY A 35 8.08 10.87 -14.18
CA GLY A 35 7.08 9.97 -13.61
C GLY A 35 6.40 9.08 -14.66
N ILE A 36 5.33 8.38 -14.28
CA ILE A 36 4.52 7.55 -15.20
C ILE A 36 3.62 8.44 -16.07
N GLY A 37 2.94 9.41 -15.46
CA GLY A 37 2.02 10.30 -16.15
C GLY A 37 2.73 11.40 -16.95
N GLY A 38 4.01 11.61 -16.71
CA GLY A 38 4.81 12.67 -17.33
C GLY A 38 5.84 13.27 -16.39
N ALA A 39 6.24 14.52 -16.68
CA ALA A 39 7.17 15.23 -15.84
C ALA A 39 6.56 15.60 -14.48
N VAL A 40 7.36 15.43 -13.42
CA VAL A 40 7.05 15.90 -12.07
C VAL A 40 8.03 17.05 -11.77
N LYS A 41 7.49 18.25 -11.52
CA LYS A 41 8.31 19.42 -11.18
C LYS A 41 8.29 19.68 -9.68
N VAL A 42 9.47 19.94 -9.13
CA VAL A 42 9.66 20.18 -7.70
C VAL A 42 10.39 21.51 -7.51
N ALA A 43 9.87 22.35 -6.60
CA ALA A 43 10.54 23.51 -6.10
C ALA A 43 11.24 23.19 -4.76
N VAL A 44 12.51 23.52 -4.65
CA VAL A 44 13.30 23.35 -3.42
C VAL A 44 13.78 24.71 -2.95
N THR A 45 13.49 25.07 -1.69
CA THR A 45 13.95 26.30 -1.07
C THR A 45 15.10 25.99 -0.12
N VAL A 46 16.19 26.75 -0.28
CA VAL A 46 17.38 26.67 0.54
C VAL A 46 17.57 28.00 1.28
N GLU A 47 17.75 27.97 2.60
CA GLU A 47 18.05 29.10 3.44
C GLU A 47 19.10 28.72 4.48
N GLY A 48 20.10 29.57 4.66
CA GLY A 48 21.16 29.34 5.64
C GLY A 48 21.96 28.05 5.47
N GLY A 49 22.04 27.56 4.22
CA GLY A 49 22.73 26.30 3.91
C GLY A 49 21.90 25.04 4.23
N ALA A 50 20.61 25.18 4.51
CA ALA A 50 19.70 24.07 4.79
C ALA A 50 18.53 24.06 3.80
N ILE A 51 17.96 22.87 3.54
CA ILE A 51 16.73 22.67 2.77
C ILE A 51 15.56 23.04 3.69
N THR A 52 14.87 24.15 3.43
CA THR A 52 13.77 24.63 4.28
C THR A 52 12.39 24.26 3.74
N ALA A 53 12.26 24.06 2.43
CA ALA A 53 11.02 23.58 1.83
C ALA A 53 11.30 22.75 0.57
N VAL A 54 10.44 21.77 0.33
CA VAL A 54 10.35 21.03 -0.92
C VAL A 54 8.86 20.94 -1.27
N GLU A 55 8.49 21.27 -2.51
CA GLU A 55 7.10 21.29 -2.94
C GLU A 55 6.99 20.73 -4.37
N VAL A 56 6.02 19.83 -4.59
CA VAL A 56 5.67 19.38 -5.93
C VAL A 56 4.75 20.43 -6.55
N VAL A 57 5.23 21.15 -7.55
CA VAL A 57 4.53 22.30 -8.14
C VAL A 57 3.72 21.94 -9.38
N GLU A 58 4.11 20.86 -10.08
CA GLU A 58 3.39 20.38 -11.27
C GLU A 58 3.61 18.88 -11.46
N HIS A 59 2.55 18.13 -11.77
CA HIS A 59 2.62 16.71 -12.14
C HIS A 59 1.40 16.28 -12.95
N ALA A 60 1.53 15.17 -13.70
CA ALA A 60 0.44 14.50 -14.42
C ALA A 60 0.26 13.05 -13.95
N GLU A 61 0.69 12.74 -12.73
CA GLU A 61 0.60 11.43 -12.12
C GLU A 61 -0.86 11.07 -11.77
N THR A 62 -1.14 9.78 -11.62
CA THR A 62 -2.48 9.26 -11.31
C THR A 62 -2.88 9.63 -9.88
N ALA A 63 -3.92 10.44 -9.74
CA ALA A 63 -4.51 10.80 -8.45
C ALA A 63 -4.92 9.54 -7.65
N GLY A 64 -4.77 9.59 -6.34
CA GLY A 64 -5.00 8.46 -5.43
C GLY A 64 -3.86 7.44 -5.37
N ILE A 65 -2.95 7.43 -6.36
CA ILE A 65 -1.75 6.59 -6.34
C ILE A 65 -0.52 7.42 -5.98
N CYS A 66 -0.38 8.61 -6.57
CA CYS A 66 0.75 9.49 -6.36
C CYS A 66 0.68 10.29 -5.05
N ASP A 67 -0.53 10.53 -4.53
CA ASP A 67 -0.77 11.47 -3.43
C ASP A 67 0.12 11.20 -2.20
N PRO A 68 0.29 9.94 -1.73
CA PRO A 68 1.17 9.66 -0.61
C PRO A 68 2.64 10.01 -0.87
N ALA A 69 3.12 9.88 -2.13
CA ALA A 69 4.49 10.25 -2.47
C ALA A 69 4.66 11.78 -2.52
N ILE A 70 3.65 12.48 -3.04
CA ILE A 70 3.63 13.96 -3.10
C ILE A 70 3.66 14.57 -1.71
N GLU A 71 2.99 13.96 -0.74
CA GLU A 71 2.97 14.42 0.64
C GLU A 71 4.25 14.05 1.41
N LYS A 72 4.65 12.76 1.35
CA LYS A 72 5.68 12.21 2.24
C LYS A 72 7.11 12.48 1.77
N ILE A 73 7.40 12.38 0.47
CA ILE A 73 8.79 12.53 -0.02
C ILE A 73 9.33 13.95 0.21
N PRO A 74 8.60 15.04 -0.12
CA PRO A 74 9.04 16.38 0.20
C PRO A 74 9.32 16.60 1.68
N ALA A 75 8.39 16.17 2.54
CA ALA A 75 8.54 16.29 4.00
C ALA A 75 9.76 15.50 4.51
N ALA A 76 9.98 14.28 3.99
CA ALA A 76 11.12 13.46 4.36
C ALA A 76 12.47 14.08 3.96
N ILE A 77 12.57 14.69 2.78
CA ILE A 77 13.79 15.40 2.32
C ILE A 77 14.13 16.54 3.27
N VAL A 78 13.13 17.36 3.63
CA VAL A 78 13.32 18.49 4.56
C VAL A 78 13.74 18.00 5.95
N ALA A 79 13.05 17.01 6.49
CA ALA A 79 13.34 16.46 7.83
C ALA A 79 14.73 15.80 7.89
N ALA A 80 15.07 15.01 6.88
CA ALA A 80 16.34 14.30 6.81
C ALA A 80 17.53 15.18 6.40
N GLN A 81 17.27 16.33 5.76
CA GLN A 81 18.31 17.11 5.07
C GLN A 81 19.13 16.24 4.11
N SER A 82 18.45 15.34 3.39
CA SER A 82 19.06 14.27 2.61
C SER A 82 18.15 13.86 1.45
N LEU A 83 18.74 13.34 0.38
CA LEU A 83 18.05 12.66 -0.71
C LEU A 83 18.00 11.12 -0.53
N ALA A 84 18.68 10.60 0.49
CA ALA A 84 18.65 9.17 0.86
C ALA A 84 17.41 8.84 1.71
N VAL A 85 16.23 9.21 1.19
CA VAL A 85 14.94 8.91 1.82
C VAL A 85 14.26 7.75 1.11
N ASP A 86 13.50 6.95 1.85
CA ASP A 86 12.80 5.80 1.31
C ASP A 86 11.68 6.21 0.35
N THR A 87 11.47 5.40 -0.68
CA THR A 87 10.34 5.58 -1.60
C THR A 87 9.05 5.08 -0.95
N VAL A 88 7.95 5.76 -1.25
CA VAL A 88 6.62 5.34 -0.78
C VAL A 88 6.18 4.10 -1.55
N THR A 89 5.87 3.03 -0.83
CA THR A 89 5.36 1.78 -1.39
C THR A 89 4.04 2.04 -2.15
N GLY A 90 3.92 1.49 -3.36
CA GLY A 90 2.79 1.74 -4.25
C GLY A 90 2.92 2.99 -5.14
N ALA A 91 3.78 3.96 -4.75
CA ALA A 91 4.07 5.17 -5.52
C ALA A 91 5.58 5.32 -5.85
N THR A 92 6.28 4.20 -6.03
CA THR A 92 7.75 4.16 -6.18
C THR A 92 8.25 5.00 -7.37
N VAL A 93 7.54 4.99 -8.50
CA VAL A 93 7.96 5.75 -9.69
C VAL A 93 7.81 7.24 -9.43
N THR A 94 6.69 7.68 -8.86
CA THR A 94 6.46 9.08 -8.47
C THR A 94 7.46 9.52 -7.41
N SER A 95 7.75 8.68 -6.40
CA SER A 95 8.78 8.96 -5.38
C SER A 95 10.15 9.21 -6.01
N LYS A 96 10.57 8.34 -6.94
CA LYS A 96 11.83 8.49 -7.67
C LYS A 96 11.86 9.74 -8.56
N ALA A 97 10.72 10.09 -9.18
CA ALA A 97 10.61 11.31 -9.96
C ALA A 97 10.77 12.57 -9.08
N ILE A 98 10.14 12.60 -7.91
CA ILE A 98 10.31 13.71 -6.94
C ILE A 98 11.77 13.82 -6.47
N LEU A 99 12.41 12.69 -6.13
CA LEU A 99 13.82 12.68 -5.71
C LEU A 99 14.74 13.16 -6.83
N ALA A 100 14.53 12.73 -8.08
CA ALA A 100 15.32 13.18 -9.21
C ALA A 100 15.13 14.69 -9.49
N ALA A 101 13.90 15.19 -9.37
CA ALA A 101 13.62 16.62 -9.51
C ALA A 101 14.28 17.43 -8.39
N ALA A 102 14.20 16.98 -7.15
CA ALA A 102 14.87 17.63 -6.01
C ALA A 102 16.41 17.61 -6.16
N GLU A 103 16.98 16.52 -6.67
CA GLU A 103 18.40 16.41 -7.00
C GLU A 103 18.83 17.47 -8.00
N GLN A 104 18.07 17.65 -9.08
CA GLN A 104 18.34 18.66 -10.09
C GLN A 104 18.30 20.06 -9.49
N ALA A 105 17.26 20.39 -8.71
CA ALA A 105 17.12 21.68 -8.05
C ALA A 105 18.28 21.96 -7.07
N LEU A 106 18.68 20.98 -6.27
CA LEU A 106 19.79 21.09 -5.33
C LEU A 106 21.15 21.17 -6.02
N THR A 107 21.31 20.55 -7.20
CA THR A 107 22.51 20.72 -8.03
C THR A 107 22.67 22.19 -8.46
N GLU A 108 21.58 22.85 -8.85
CA GLU A 108 21.58 24.27 -9.20
C GLU A 108 21.88 25.17 -7.98
N ALA A 109 21.47 24.75 -6.78
CA ALA A 109 21.80 25.40 -5.52
C ALA A 109 23.27 25.24 -5.11
N GLY A 110 24.05 24.41 -5.82
CA GLY A 110 25.45 24.12 -5.52
C GLY A 110 25.66 23.08 -4.42
N ALA A 111 24.65 22.25 -4.14
CA ALA A 111 24.74 21.18 -3.14
C ALA A 111 25.73 20.07 -3.54
N ASP A 112 26.38 19.47 -2.56
CA ASP A 112 27.09 18.20 -2.75
C ASP A 112 26.07 17.04 -2.79
N ILE A 113 25.70 16.68 -4.00
CA ILE A 113 24.67 15.66 -4.25
C ILE A 113 25.09 14.28 -3.73
N GLU A 114 26.37 13.92 -3.86
CA GLU A 114 26.86 12.62 -3.36
C GLU A 114 26.80 12.57 -1.82
N ALA A 115 27.10 13.68 -1.16
CA ALA A 115 26.92 13.77 0.29
C ALA A 115 25.46 13.66 0.68
N LEU A 116 24.52 14.31 -0.04
CA LEU A 116 23.07 14.22 0.23
C LEU A 116 22.49 12.83 -0.04
N LYS A 117 23.02 12.07 -1.00
CA LYS A 117 22.61 10.70 -1.28
C LYS A 117 23.17 9.66 -0.31
N THR A 118 24.30 9.98 0.33
CA THR A 118 24.98 9.07 1.27
C THR A 118 24.76 9.45 2.72
N ALA A 119 24.28 10.67 2.99
CA ALA A 119 23.91 11.07 4.34
C ALA A 119 22.80 10.15 4.84
N ALA A 120 23.12 9.32 5.85
CA ALA A 120 22.08 8.58 6.54
C ALA A 120 20.98 9.56 6.95
N PRO A 121 19.70 9.27 6.65
CA PRO A 121 18.61 10.15 7.03
C PRO A 121 18.78 10.46 8.53
N LYS A 122 18.80 11.74 8.87
CA LYS A 122 18.75 12.18 10.25
C LYS A 122 17.31 12.06 10.74
N ALA A 123 16.76 10.84 10.62
CA ALA A 123 15.52 10.52 11.25
C ALA A 123 15.72 10.77 12.74
N GLU A 124 14.94 11.69 13.31
CA GLU A 124 14.56 11.50 14.70
C GLU A 124 13.86 10.15 14.74
N GLN A 125 14.61 9.10 15.08
CA GLN A 125 14.03 7.84 15.48
C GLN A 125 13.26 8.18 16.76
N SER A 126 11.98 8.50 16.61
CA SER A 126 11.06 8.32 17.72
C SER A 126 11.23 6.86 18.11
N GLU A 127 11.64 6.59 19.34
CA GLU A 127 11.60 5.23 19.87
C GLU A 127 10.16 4.75 19.69
N GLY A 128 9.94 3.81 18.75
CA GLY A 128 8.62 3.29 18.49
C GLY A 128 8.12 2.53 19.71
N GLU A 129 6.83 2.56 19.92
CA GLU A 129 6.18 1.80 20.98
C GLU A 129 5.95 0.36 20.55
N THR A 130 5.91 -0.55 21.51
CA THR A 130 5.40 -1.90 21.29
C THR A 130 3.94 -1.93 21.71
N ILE A 131 3.06 -2.16 20.75
CA ILE A 131 1.61 -2.20 20.91
C ILE A 131 1.17 -3.66 20.85
N GLU A 132 0.49 -4.14 21.89
CA GLU A 132 -0.07 -5.49 21.90
C GLU A 132 -1.58 -5.44 21.61
N MET A 133 -2.04 -6.34 20.74
CA MET A 133 -3.44 -6.49 20.33
C MET A 133 -3.82 -7.96 20.37
N THR A 134 -5.12 -8.23 20.51
CA THR A 134 -5.67 -9.60 20.47
C THR A 134 -6.94 -9.61 19.62
N THR A 135 -7.06 -10.61 18.76
CA THR A 135 -8.21 -10.82 17.86
C THR A 135 -8.37 -12.32 17.58
N ASP A 136 -9.49 -12.75 17.00
CA ASP A 136 -9.66 -14.16 16.59
C ASP A 136 -8.89 -14.46 15.29
N VAL A 137 -8.91 -13.51 14.34
CA VAL A 137 -8.29 -13.68 13.02
C VAL A 137 -7.47 -12.45 12.64
N VAL A 138 -6.22 -12.66 12.21
CA VAL A 138 -5.42 -11.64 11.51
C VAL A 138 -5.35 -11.98 10.03
N VAL A 139 -5.70 -11.01 9.19
CA VAL A 139 -5.54 -11.10 7.73
C VAL A 139 -4.37 -10.19 7.32
N VAL A 140 -3.35 -10.76 6.68
CA VAL A 140 -2.16 -10.04 6.25
C VAL A 140 -2.22 -9.79 4.75
N GLY A 141 -2.19 -8.51 4.34
CA GLY A 141 -2.42 -8.06 2.96
C GLY A 141 -3.88 -7.72 2.72
N ALA A 142 -4.22 -7.22 1.52
CA ALA A 142 -5.56 -6.69 1.19
C ALA A 142 -6.66 -7.77 1.04
N GLY A 143 -6.67 -8.77 1.88
CA GLY A 143 -7.62 -9.90 1.88
C GLY A 143 -9.02 -9.55 2.38
N VAL A 144 -9.65 -8.51 1.80
CA VAL A 144 -10.96 -8.01 2.22
C VAL A 144 -12.02 -9.10 2.25
N ALA A 145 -12.06 -9.97 1.24
CA ALA A 145 -13.03 -11.07 1.20
C ALA A 145 -12.89 -12.02 2.42
N ALA A 146 -11.65 -12.38 2.76
CA ALA A 146 -11.38 -13.23 3.92
C ALA A 146 -11.74 -12.54 5.24
N ALA A 147 -11.42 -11.24 5.35
CA ALA A 147 -11.73 -10.46 6.55
C ALA A 147 -13.25 -10.29 6.76
N VAL A 148 -13.98 -9.99 5.67
CA VAL A 148 -15.45 -9.84 5.71
C VAL A 148 -16.10 -11.17 6.04
N GLU A 149 -15.71 -12.27 5.40
CA GLU A 149 -16.27 -13.59 5.65
C GLU A 149 -16.00 -14.06 7.09
N ALA A 150 -14.79 -13.84 7.62
CA ALA A 150 -14.50 -14.17 9.01
C ALA A 150 -15.37 -13.34 9.98
N ASN A 151 -15.52 -12.03 9.72
CA ASN A 151 -16.34 -11.16 10.54
C ASN A 151 -17.83 -11.52 10.47
N ASP A 152 -18.36 -11.87 9.29
CA ASP A 152 -19.75 -12.31 9.12
C ASP A 152 -20.04 -13.62 9.87
N ASN A 153 -19.02 -14.45 10.10
CA ASN A 153 -19.11 -15.64 10.95
C ASN A 153 -18.84 -15.38 12.43
N GLY A 154 -18.78 -14.12 12.85
CA GLY A 154 -18.72 -13.69 14.23
C GLY A 154 -17.31 -13.57 14.84
N ALA A 155 -16.26 -13.73 14.02
CA ALA A 155 -14.90 -13.52 14.48
C ALA A 155 -14.58 -12.01 14.62
N SER A 156 -13.77 -11.65 15.63
CA SER A 156 -13.05 -10.39 15.63
C SER A 156 -11.89 -10.47 14.64
N VAL A 157 -11.70 -9.43 13.81
CA VAL A 157 -10.73 -9.46 12.71
C VAL A 157 -9.90 -8.20 12.68
N VAL A 158 -8.58 -8.37 12.59
CA VAL A 158 -7.62 -7.32 12.24
C VAL A 158 -7.11 -7.57 10.82
N LEU A 159 -7.27 -6.58 9.94
CA LEU A 159 -6.80 -6.60 8.56
C LEU A 159 -5.61 -5.66 8.42
N LEU A 160 -4.45 -6.19 8.04
CA LEU A 160 -3.22 -5.44 7.83
C LEU A 160 -3.02 -5.12 6.35
N GLU A 161 -2.76 -3.87 6.02
CA GLU A 161 -2.35 -3.43 4.69
C GLU A 161 -1.13 -2.51 4.82
N LYS A 162 -0.05 -2.82 4.11
CA LYS A 162 1.19 -2.03 4.16
C LYS A 162 1.12 -0.71 3.40
N LEU A 163 0.18 -0.60 2.46
CA LEU A 163 -0.06 0.63 1.70
C LEU A 163 -0.95 1.60 2.48
N THR A 164 -1.03 2.82 2.00
CA THR A 164 -1.93 3.86 2.52
C THR A 164 -3.40 3.62 2.19
N GLN A 165 -3.68 2.62 1.34
CA GLN A 165 -5.03 2.25 0.90
C GLN A 165 -5.08 0.76 0.55
N ILE A 166 -6.26 0.17 0.67
CA ILE A 166 -6.49 -1.21 0.22
C ILE A 166 -6.60 -1.32 -1.29
N GLY A 167 -6.59 -2.56 -1.80
CA GLY A 167 -6.86 -2.87 -3.19
C GLY A 167 -5.64 -3.31 -4.00
N GLY A 168 -4.46 -2.81 -3.70
CA GLY A 168 -3.22 -3.22 -4.37
C GLY A 168 -3.37 -3.32 -5.90
N THR A 169 -3.01 -4.46 -6.48
CA THR A 169 -3.14 -4.73 -7.92
C THR A 169 -4.60 -4.75 -8.38
N THR A 170 -5.56 -5.15 -7.52
CA THR A 170 -6.99 -5.12 -7.85
C THR A 170 -7.46 -3.73 -8.22
N ALA A 171 -7.03 -2.69 -7.48
CA ALA A 171 -7.40 -1.30 -7.73
C ALA A 171 -6.92 -0.75 -9.08
N THR A 172 -5.90 -1.37 -9.69
CA THR A 172 -5.34 -0.99 -10.99
C THR A 172 -5.76 -1.93 -12.13
N SER A 173 -6.59 -2.93 -11.82
CA SER A 173 -7.05 -3.93 -12.80
C SER A 173 -8.14 -3.38 -13.73
N GLN A 174 -8.38 -4.10 -14.82
CA GLN A 174 -9.49 -3.80 -15.74
C GLN A 174 -10.87 -4.21 -15.21
N GLY A 175 -10.93 -4.79 -14.00
CA GLY A 175 -12.20 -5.17 -13.37
C GLY A 175 -12.91 -6.34 -14.06
N MET A 176 -12.18 -7.27 -14.66
CA MET A 176 -12.74 -8.48 -15.26
C MET A 176 -12.56 -9.68 -14.33
N VAL A 177 -13.67 -10.34 -14.01
CA VAL A 177 -13.69 -11.53 -13.15
C VAL A 177 -14.32 -12.70 -13.91
N GLY A 178 -13.58 -13.79 -14.05
CA GLY A 178 -14.08 -15.01 -14.71
C GLY A 178 -14.95 -15.85 -13.77
N GLY A 179 -16.07 -16.33 -14.26
CA GLY A 179 -16.94 -17.19 -13.46
C GLY A 179 -17.93 -18.01 -14.27
N TYR A 180 -18.32 -19.12 -13.69
CA TYR A 180 -19.17 -20.15 -14.27
C TYR A 180 -20.49 -20.24 -13.49
N GLU A 181 -21.63 -20.36 -14.20
CA GLU A 181 -22.96 -20.53 -13.58
C GLU A 181 -23.37 -19.38 -12.60
N THR A 182 -23.05 -18.14 -12.94
CA THR A 182 -23.45 -16.97 -12.14
C THR A 182 -24.90 -16.56 -12.43
N LYS A 183 -25.50 -15.74 -11.56
CA LYS A 183 -26.82 -15.14 -11.83
C LYS A 183 -26.86 -14.32 -13.12
N TYR A 184 -25.74 -13.73 -13.52
CA TYR A 184 -25.62 -12.93 -14.75
C TYR A 184 -25.59 -13.82 -16.01
N THR A 185 -25.04 -15.04 -15.92
CA THR A 185 -24.92 -15.97 -17.06
C THR A 185 -26.17 -16.79 -17.28
N LYS A 186 -27.01 -16.97 -16.26
CA LYS A 186 -28.25 -17.77 -16.36
C LYS A 186 -29.26 -17.26 -17.40
N ALA A 187 -29.20 -15.97 -17.73
CA ALA A 187 -30.07 -15.33 -18.73
C ALA A 187 -29.50 -15.41 -20.15
N LEU A 188 -28.30 -15.96 -20.33
CA LEU A 188 -27.67 -16.09 -21.65
C LEU A 188 -28.07 -17.41 -22.32
N ASP A 189 -28.10 -17.42 -23.65
CA ASP A 189 -28.32 -18.66 -24.45
C ASP A 189 -27.07 -19.54 -24.56
N VAL A 190 -25.93 -19.06 -24.02
CA VAL A 190 -24.63 -19.76 -24.07
C VAL A 190 -24.28 -20.28 -22.69
N HIS A 191 -24.12 -21.58 -22.61
CA HIS A 191 -23.70 -22.25 -21.38
C HIS A 191 -22.44 -23.07 -21.64
N TYR A 192 -21.52 -23.06 -20.73
CA TYR A 192 -20.34 -23.90 -20.73
C TYR A 192 -20.52 -25.00 -19.68
N THR A 193 -20.01 -26.20 -19.97
CA THR A 193 -19.96 -27.28 -19.00
C THR A 193 -18.74 -27.08 -18.06
N PHE A 194 -18.77 -27.77 -16.92
CA PHE A 194 -17.62 -27.82 -16.02
C PHE A 194 -16.36 -28.29 -16.76
N GLU A 195 -16.48 -29.36 -17.58
CA GLU A 195 -15.38 -29.94 -18.33
C GLU A 195 -14.77 -28.97 -19.32
N GLU A 196 -15.58 -28.14 -19.98
CA GLU A 196 -15.10 -27.10 -20.90
C GLU A 196 -14.34 -26.00 -20.15
N MET A 197 -14.89 -25.50 -19.05
CA MET A 197 -14.24 -24.46 -18.25
C MET A 197 -12.95 -24.97 -17.60
N TYR A 198 -12.99 -26.17 -17.02
CA TYR A 198 -11.81 -26.81 -16.44
C TYR A 198 -10.75 -27.07 -17.50
N GLY A 199 -11.13 -27.62 -18.64
CA GLY A 199 -10.23 -27.91 -19.78
C GLY A 199 -9.57 -26.63 -20.30
N ASN A 200 -10.32 -25.54 -20.41
CA ASN A 200 -9.80 -24.24 -20.84
C ASN A 200 -8.76 -23.69 -19.85
N LEU A 201 -9.04 -23.72 -18.55
CA LEU A 201 -8.07 -23.30 -17.53
C LEU A 201 -6.79 -24.13 -17.58
N MET A 202 -6.93 -25.45 -17.59
CA MET A 202 -5.78 -26.37 -17.64
C MET A 202 -4.94 -26.17 -18.91
N SER A 203 -5.58 -26.04 -20.07
CA SER A 203 -4.87 -25.86 -21.35
C SER A 203 -4.16 -24.49 -21.42
N ASN A 204 -4.81 -23.41 -20.98
CA ASN A 204 -4.18 -22.08 -20.93
C ASN A 204 -2.91 -22.06 -20.06
N ALA A 205 -2.90 -22.81 -18.97
CA ALA A 205 -1.75 -22.95 -18.09
C ALA A 205 -0.77 -24.06 -18.51
N SER A 206 -0.92 -24.62 -19.73
CA SER A 206 -0.11 -25.73 -20.23
C SER A 206 -0.12 -26.94 -19.27
N TYR A 207 -1.27 -27.22 -18.66
CA TYR A 207 -1.51 -28.31 -17.69
C TYR A 207 -0.58 -28.28 -16.46
N ARG A 208 -0.17 -27.09 -16.01
CA ARG A 208 0.70 -26.91 -14.84
C ARG A 208 -0.05 -26.56 -13.56
N LEU A 209 -1.36 -26.33 -13.64
CA LEU A 209 -2.19 -26.04 -12.47
C LEU A 209 -2.39 -27.31 -11.64
N ASP A 210 -2.57 -27.12 -10.35
CA ASP A 210 -3.04 -28.19 -9.45
C ASP A 210 -4.48 -28.57 -9.81
N PRO A 211 -4.75 -29.84 -10.13
CA PRO A 211 -6.10 -30.28 -10.56
C PRO A 211 -7.16 -30.07 -9.50
N ALA A 212 -6.85 -30.28 -8.21
CA ALA A 212 -7.82 -30.15 -7.12
C ALA A 212 -8.20 -28.70 -6.90
N LEU A 213 -7.21 -27.79 -6.89
CA LEU A 213 -7.44 -26.35 -6.78
C LEU A 213 -8.21 -25.82 -8.00
N THR A 214 -7.88 -26.30 -9.21
CA THR A 214 -8.59 -25.89 -10.43
C THR A 214 -10.06 -26.33 -10.40
N THR A 215 -10.35 -27.56 -9.92
CA THR A 215 -11.71 -28.03 -9.73
C THR A 215 -12.50 -27.10 -8.81
N ILE A 216 -11.97 -26.80 -7.61
CA ILE A 216 -12.61 -25.90 -6.65
C ILE A 216 -12.84 -24.52 -7.26
N THR A 217 -11.84 -23.99 -8.00
CA THR A 217 -11.92 -22.67 -8.64
C THR A 217 -13.08 -22.61 -9.64
N VAL A 218 -13.24 -23.62 -10.47
CA VAL A 218 -14.35 -23.65 -11.45
C VAL A 218 -15.68 -23.83 -10.73
N GLU A 219 -15.82 -24.86 -9.89
CA GLU A 219 -17.09 -25.19 -9.21
C GLU A 219 -17.62 -24.02 -8.37
N ARG A 220 -16.74 -23.27 -7.70
CA ARG A 220 -17.14 -22.20 -6.79
C ARG A 220 -17.11 -20.80 -7.41
N SER A 221 -16.64 -20.64 -8.64
CA SER A 221 -16.48 -19.30 -9.25
C SER A 221 -17.82 -18.56 -9.38
N GLY A 222 -18.91 -19.27 -9.70
CA GLY A 222 -20.22 -18.66 -9.86
C GLY A 222 -20.76 -18.09 -8.55
N GLU A 223 -20.82 -18.93 -7.52
CA GLU A 223 -21.27 -18.48 -6.19
C GLU A 223 -20.40 -17.36 -5.63
N THR A 224 -19.08 -17.39 -5.91
CA THR A 224 -18.15 -16.35 -5.48
C THR A 224 -18.46 -15.01 -6.14
N ILE A 225 -18.73 -14.99 -7.46
CA ILE A 225 -19.09 -13.75 -8.17
C ILE A 225 -20.45 -13.22 -7.67
N ASP A 226 -21.43 -14.10 -7.47
CA ASP A 226 -22.72 -13.70 -6.93
C ASP A 226 -22.57 -13.10 -5.52
N TRP A 227 -21.76 -13.74 -4.65
CA TRP A 227 -21.42 -13.24 -3.32
C TRP A 227 -20.67 -11.87 -3.38
N MET A 228 -19.71 -11.71 -4.29
CA MET A 228 -19.02 -10.43 -4.49
C MET A 228 -19.99 -9.31 -4.83
N GLY A 229 -20.97 -9.58 -5.70
CA GLY A 229 -22.01 -8.61 -6.04
C GLY A 229 -22.94 -8.30 -4.87
N GLU A 230 -23.36 -9.30 -4.12
CA GLU A 230 -24.35 -9.19 -3.05
C GLU A 230 -23.75 -8.71 -1.73
N ARG A 231 -22.61 -9.25 -1.35
CA ARG A 231 -21.99 -8.96 -0.05
C ARG A 231 -20.96 -7.85 -0.08
N LEU A 232 -20.14 -7.81 -1.13
CA LEU A 232 -19.11 -6.74 -1.28
C LEU A 232 -19.62 -5.54 -2.09
N GLY A 233 -20.86 -5.57 -2.57
CA GLY A 233 -21.41 -4.46 -3.37
C GLY A 233 -20.66 -4.21 -4.68
N MET A 234 -19.98 -5.24 -5.23
CA MET A 234 -19.27 -5.10 -6.50
C MET A 234 -20.23 -4.70 -7.61
N PRO A 235 -20.03 -3.58 -8.31
CA PRO A 235 -20.94 -3.09 -9.34
C PRO A 235 -20.72 -3.86 -10.66
N PHE A 236 -21.08 -5.14 -10.67
CA PHE A 236 -21.03 -5.93 -11.90
C PHE A 236 -22.01 -5.41 -12.94
N SER A 237 -21.52 -5.26 -14.17
CA SER A 237 -22.34 -5.00 -15.34
C SER A 237 -23.27 -6.19 -15.64
N ASP A 238 -24.46 -5.92 -16.18
CA ASP A 238 -25.33 -6.97 -16.73
C ASP A 238 -24.73 -7.65 -17.97
N ASN A 239 -23.69 -7.07 -18.57
CA ASN A 239 -23.01 -7.60 -19.74
C ASN A 239 -21.88 -8.55 -19.32
N VAL A 240 -21.97 -9.79 -19.81
CA VAL A 240 -20.92 -10.80 -19.69
C VAL A 240 -20.24 -10.97 -21.04
N ILE A 241 -18.90 -10.93 -21.05
CA ILE A 241 -18.14 -11.23 -22.27
C ILE A 241 -17.99 -12.75 -22.40
N VAL A 242 -18.61 -13.30 -23.42
CA VAL A 242 -18.60 -14.73 -23.72
C VAL A 242 -17.49 -15.08 -24.70
N GLY A 243 -16.84 -16.21 -24.50
CA GLY A 243 -15.77 -16.72 -25.38
C GLY A 243 -14.43 -16.00 -25.19
N TYR A 244 -14.25 -15.30 -24.07
CA TYR A 244 -13.01 -14.59 -23.75
C TYR A 244 -12.44 -15.02 -22.40
N GLY A 245 -11.11 -15.07 -22.34
CA GLY A 245 -10.38 -15.46 -21.14
C GLY A 245 -10.43 -16.97 -20.85
N PRO A 246 -9.69 -17.43 -19.83
CA PRO A 246 -9.57 -18.84 -19.49
C PRO A 246 -10.90 -19.48 -19.06
N LEU A 247 -11.75 -18.73 -18.39
CA LEU A 247 -13.08 -19.20 -17.97
C LEU A 247 -14.19 -18.94 -18.98
N GLN A 248 -13.85 -18.40 -20.17
CA GLN A 248 -14.78 -18.14 -21.28
C GLN A 248 -15.99 -17.26 -20.96
N MET A 249 -16.20 -16.90 -19.70
CA MET A 249 -17.25 -15.98 -19.23
C MET A 249 -16.63 -14.96 -18.28
N MET A 250 -16.47 -13.73 -18.76
CA MET A 250 -15.85 -12.65 -17.98
C MET A 250 -16.90 -11.62 -17.61
N HIS A 251 -17.07 -11.42 -16.31
CA HIS A 251 -17.96 -10.42 -15.72
C HIS A 251 -17.18 -9.13 -15.59
N LEU A 252 -17.76 -8.04 -16.07
CA LEU A 252 -17.16 -6.70 -15.98
C LEU A 252 -17.66 -6.01 -14.73
N VAL A 253 -16.75 -5.34 -14.05
CA VAL A 253 -17.09 -4.38 -12.98
C VAL A 253 -17.14 -2.99 -13.59
N ASP A 254 -18.28 -2.31 -13.49
CA ASP A 254 -18.46 -0.95 -13.96
C ASP A 254 -17.57 0.02 -13.16
N GLY A 255 -16.67 0.72 -13.85
CA GLY A 255 -15.62 1.53 -13.22
C GLY A 255 -14.34 0.76 -12.89
N ALA A 256 -14.25 -0.53 -13.29
CA ALA A 256 -13.05 -1.36 -13.22
C ALA A 256 -12.43 -1.44 -11.80
N GLY A 257 -11.11 -1.59 -11.70
CA GLY A 257 -10.40 -1.74 -10.44
C GLY A 257 -10.65 -0.64 -9.39
N PRO A 258 -10.71 0.64 -9.76
CA PRO A 258 -11.07 1.70 -8.82
C PRO A 258 -12.43 1.50 -8.16
N ALA A 259 -13.45 1.08 -8.93
CA ALA A 259 -14.78 0.78 -8.37
C ALA A 259 -14.77 -0.46 -7.48
N MET A 260 -13.95 -1.48 -7.81
CA MET A 260 -13.75 -2.64 -6.94
C MET A 260 -13.17 -2.22 -5.59
N ARG A 261 -12.17 -1.34 -5.58
CA ARG A 261 -11.61 -0.81 -4.35
C ARG A 261 -12.66 -0.07 -3.52
N THR A 262 -13.40 0.86 -4.14
CA THR A 262 -14.46 1.61 -3.44
C THR A 262 -15.48 0.67 -2.81
N ALA A 263 -15.95 -0.34 -3.54
CA ALA A 263 -16.89 -1.33 -3.01
C ALA A 263 -16.32 -2.09 -1.79
N MET A 264 -15.04 -2.45 -1.83
CA MET A 264 -14.36 -3.09 -0.69
C MET A 264 -14.22 -2.15 0.51
N GLU A 265 -13.88 -0.88 0.29
CA GLU A 265 -13.76 0.15 1.33
C GLU A 265 -15.13 0.38 2.00
N ASP A 266 -16.19 0.58 1.21
CA ASP A 266 -17.56 0.77 1.71
C ASP A 266 -18.05 -0.45 2.51
N THR A 267 -17.71 -1.65 2.05
CA THR A 267 -18.06 -2.88 2.75
C THR A 267 -17.36 -2.96 4.10
N LEU A 268 -16.05 -2.73 4.14
CA LEU A 268 -15.29 -2.75 5.40
C LEU A 268 -15.80 -1.73 6.40
N ALA A 269 -16.17 -0.53 5.93
CA ALA A 269 -16.76 0.51 6.79
C ALA A 269 -18.07 0.09 7.46
N GLY A 270 -18.78 -0.89 6.88
CA GLY A 270 -20.01 -1.48 7.42
C GLY A 270 -19.80 -2.70 8.32
N THR A 271 -18.56 -3.13 8.54
CA THR A 271 -18.21 -4.32 9.36
C THR A 271 -17.55 -3.95 10.68
N GLY A 272 -17.29 -4.96 11.52
CA GLY A 272 -16.45 -4.85 12.72
C GLY A 272 -14.96 -5.12 12.48
N VAL A 273 -14.52 -5.20 11.23
CA VAL A 273 -13.10 -5.44 10.89
C VAL A 273 -12.26 -4.21 11.24
N GLU A 274 -11.21 -4.40 12.01
CA GLU A 274 -10.23 -3.35 12.29
C GLU A 274 -9.18 -3.31 11.18
N LEU A 275 -9.25 -2.29 10.32
CA LEU A 275 -8.30 -2.07 9.23
C LEU A 275 -7.13 -1.22 9.70
N LEU A 276 -5.91 -1.77 9.62
CA LEU A 276 -4.66 -1.07 9.89
C LEU A 276 -3.89 -0.84 8.59
N LEU A 277 -3.97 0.36 8.07
CA LEU A 277 -3.19 0.82 6.91
C LEU A 277 -1.74 1.16 7.33
N GLU A 278 -0.84 1.26 6.35
CA GLU A 278 0.59 1.53 6.55
C GLU A 278 1.23 0.56 7.57
N THR A 279 0.67 -0.66 7.68
CA THR A 279 1.05 -1.66 8.67
C THR A 279 1.52 -2.92 7.95
N GLU A 280 2.83 -3.17 7.97
CA GLU A 280 3.44 -4.32 7.32
C GLU A 280 3.56 -5.51 8.29
N GLY A 281 2.91 -6.63 7.96
CA GLY A 281 3.14 -7.90 8.65
C GLY A 281 4.53 -8.45 8.31
N THR A 282 5.38 -8.61 9.31
CA THR A 282 6.80 -8.95 9.12
C THR A 282 7.18 -10.35 9.58
N GLU A 283 6.42 -10.93 10.52
CA GLU A 283 6.73 -12.23 11.11
C GLU A 283 5.46 -12.92 11.61
N ILE A 284 5.36 -14.24 11.42
CA ILE A 284 4.34 -15.06 12.06
C ILE A 284 4.86 -15.44 13.44
N LEU A 285 4.14 -15.07 14.48
CA LEU A 285 4.46 -15.48 15.85
C LEU A 285 4.01 -16.92 16.09
N MET A 286 4.87 -17.71 16.69
CA MET A 286 4.64 -19.13 16.97
C MET A 286 4.68 -19.42 18.47
N ASN A 287 3.89 -20.37 18.91
CA ASN A 287 3.98 -20.97 20.22
C ASN A 287 5.16 -21.99 20.28
N GLU A 288 5.55 -22.40 21.48
CA GLU A 288 6.61 -23.38 21.68
C GLU A 288 6.30 -24.76 21.07
N ASP A 289 5.02 -25.08 20.94
CA ASP A 289 4.55 -26.33 20.31
C ASP A 289 4.45 -26.25 18.78
N GLY A 290 4.82 -25.12 18.17
CA GLY A 290 4.80 -24.90 16.74
C GLY A 290 3.43 -24.47 16.18
N SER A 291 2.43 -24.23 17.02
CA SER A 291 1.17 -23.63 16.59
C SER A 291 1.31 -22.13 16.37
N VAL A 292 0.44 -21.55 15.53
CA VAL A 292 0.39 -20.10 15.27
C VAL A 292 -0.08 -19.38 16.54
N LYS A 293 0.57 -18.25 16.84
CA LYS A 293 0.25 -17.38 17.96
C LYS A 293 -0.28 -16.01 17.51
N GLY A 294 0.02 -15.62 16.28
CA GLY A 294 -0.34 -14.31 15.74
C GLY A 294 0.66 -13.77 14.72
N VAL A 295 0.73 -12.45 14.60
CA VAL A 295 1.58 -11.73 13.66
C VAL A 295 2.29 -10.59 14.37
N LYS A 296 3.59 -10.42 14.06
CA LYS A 296 4.31 -9.18 14.31
C LYS A 296 4.21 -8.28 13.09
N ALA A 297 3.87 -7.02 13.31
CA ALA A 297 3.78 -6.02 12.28
C ALA A 297 4.54 -4.75 12.65
N VAL A 298 4.81 -3.90 11.66
CA VAL A 298 5.46 -2.61 11.84
C VAL A 298 4.61 -1.51 11.21
N ARG A 299 4.41 -0.42 11.94
CA ARG A 299 3.70 0.78 11.49
C ARG A 299 4.51 2.02 11.85
N GLY A 300 5.16 2.62 10.86
CA GLY A 300 6.13 3.69 11.11
C GLY A 300 7.28 3.20 11.99
N ALA A 301 7.47 3.76 13.17
CA ALA A 301 8.45 3.32 14.15
C ALA A 301 7.91 2.23 15.10
N ASP A 302 6.59 2.06 15.18
CA ASP A 302 5.94 1.17 16.15
C ASP A 302 6.01 -0.29 15.74
N THR A 303 6.16 -1.16 16.73
CA THR A 303 6.03 -2.61 16.58
C THR A 303 4.68 -3.05 17.13
N LEU A 304 3.89 -3.76 16.33
CA LEU A 304 2.62 -4.35 16.74
C LEU A 304 2.79 -5.85 16.94
N LEU A 305 2.41 -6.36 18.11
CA LEU A 305 2.30 -7.79 18.40
C LEU A 305 0.82 -8.13 18.44
N ILE A 306 0.31 -8.75 17.37
CA ILE A 306 -1.10 -9.05 17.21
C ILE A 306 -1.30 -10.53 17.43
N TYR A 307 -1.80 -10.89 18.61
CA TYR A 307 -2.09 -12.27 18.97
C TYR A 307 -3.42 -12.70 18.37
N ALA A 308 -3.46 -13.88 17.77
CA ALA A 308 -4.64 -14.40 17.09
C ALA A 308 -4.67 -15.93 17.08
N ASP A 309 -5.88 -16.50 17.07
CA ASP A 309 -6.09 -17.94 16.90
C ASP A 309 -5.82 -18.41 15.48
N SER A 310 -6.01 -17.52 14.50
CA SER A 310 -5.79 -17.82 13.08
C SER A 310 -5.14 -16.65 12.34
N VAL A 311 -4.26 -16.98 11.38
CA VAL A 311 -3.62 -16.03 10.48
C VAL A 311 -3.90 -16.44 9.04
N ILE A 312 -4.43 -15.48 8.24
CA ILE A 312 -4.68 -15.66 6.81
C ILE A 312 -3.72 -14.74 6.05
N ILE A 313 -2.91 -15.32 5.16
CA ILE A 313 -1.95 -14.57 4.34
C ILE A 313 -2.53 -14.41 2.93
N THR A 314 -2.63 -13.15 2.46
CA THR A 314 -3.21 -12.77 1.18
C THR A 314 -2.31 -11.80 0.37
N THR A 315 -1.00 -11.87 0.61
CA THR A 315 0.02 -11.03 -0.05
C THR A 315 0.44 -11.57 -1.41
#